data_7750174e718f1b8b4e5ae3d79e57d84c
#
_entry.id   7750174e718f1b8b4e5ae3d79e57d84c
#
_cell.length_a   1.000
_cell.length_b   1.000
_cell.length_c   1.000
_cell.angle_alpha   90.00
_cell.angle_beta   90.00
_cell.angle_gamma   90.00
#
_symmetry.space_group_name_H-M   'P 1'
#
loop_
_entity.id
_entity.type
_entity.pdbx_description
1 polymer ?
#
loop_
_entity_poly.entity_id
_entity_poly.type
_entity_poly.pdbx_seq_one_letter_code
_entity_poly.pdbx_strand_id
1 'polypeptide(L)'
;PQRAAARVRVGDRVMALGAGATPTPEPWIIDNQAPKAILFPLGTLPPRPWIEQTLPLQLIRIGDLVLAAVPAEATIVAGLRIRRVVADALGVPLHNVLLQGYSNGYSQYVTTPEEYVSQQYEGGETMFGRWTLCAYQQEFHGMARAMARGARLSTGPRPADNSGMQPDLLGAQPADTPIPGKRFGDVVSAPAGRARGGDTVRVVFCGAFPTNRIRRGRNTKGYFAVEKRTATGWTTAFNDDHESTELHWARPAGNDSASLTTIRSE
;
A
#
# COMPACT_ATOMS: atom_id res chain seq x y z
N PRO A 1 15.57 19.64 27.95
CA PRO A 1 14.51 18.81 27.38
C PRO A 1 14.83 17.36 27.66
N GLN A 2 14.01 16.70 28.49
CA GLN A 2 14.14 15.28 28.77
C GLN A 2 13.90 14.50 27.48
N ARG A 3 14.90 13.72 27.07
CA ARG A 3 14.77 12.78 25.96
C ARG A 3 13.78 11.69 26.39
N ALA A 4 12.63 11.65 25.76
CA ALA A 4 11.65 10.60 26.02
C ALA A 4 12.18 9.26 25.46
N ALA A 5 12.25 8.26 26.33
CA ALA A 5 12.48 6.89 25.89
C ALA A 5 11.13 6.33 25.43
N ALA A 6 11.01 5.99 24.17
CA ALA A 6 9.82 5.33 23.65
C ALA A 6 10.04 3.81 23.60
N ARG A 7 9.04 3.05 24.03
CA ARG A 7 8.97 1.60 23.84
C ARG A 7 7.89 1.30 22.83
N VAL A 8 8.25 0.70 21.72
CA VAL A 8 7.30 0.23 20.72
C VAL A 8 7.20 -1.29 20.86
N ARG A 9 5.98 -1.78 21.11
CA ARG A 9 5.70 -3.22 21.14
C ARG A 9 5.06 -3.61 19.80
N VAL A 10 5.70 -4.59 19.13
CA VAL A 10 5.14 -5.22 17.93
C VAL A 10 5.13 -6.72 18.17
N GLY A 11 3.96 -7.30 18.38
CA GLY A 11 3.80 -8.68 18.83
C GLY A 11 4.50 -8.89 20.19
N ASP A 12 5.29 -9.94 20.33
CA ASP A 12 6.04 -10.25 21.56
C ASP A 12 7.39 -9.50 21.67
N ARG A 13 7.77 -8.74 20.67
CA ARG A 13 9.00 -7.97 20.64
C ARG A 13 8.79 -6.54 21.15
N VAL A 14 9.61 -6.14 22.09
CA VAL A 14 9.69 -4.76 22.57
C VAL A 14 10.96 -4.13 22.00
N MET A 15 10.81 -3.18 21.10
CA MET A 15 11.91 -2.32 20.71
C MET A 15 11.99 -1.16 21.70
N ALA A 16 13.03 -1.13 22.51
CA ALA A 16 13.33 0.01 23.35
C ALA A 16 14.19 0.99 22.53
N LEU A 17 13.60 2.11 22.15
CA LEU A 17 14.34 3.24 21.62
C LEU A 17 14.86 4.03 22.82
N GLY A 18 16.04 3.65 23.30
CA GLY A 18 16.67 4.33 24.42
C GLY A 18 17.04 5.77 24.08
N ALA A 19 17.02 6.63 25.09
CA ALA A 19 17.60 7.98 24.98
C ALA A 19 19.08 7.84 24.55
N GLY A 20 19.37 8.09 23.28
CA GLY A 20 20.68 7.92 22.68
C GLY A 20 20.77 6.97 21.50
N ALA A 21 19.72 6.14 21.27
CA ALA A 21 19.65 5.23 20.11
C ALA A 21 19.21 5.93 18.80
N THR A 22 18.64 7.14 18.90
CA THR A 22 18.25 7.94 17.74
C THR A 22 19.20 9.11 17.59
N PRO A 23 19.69 9.40 16.38
CA PRO A 23 20.47 10.61 16.11
C PRO A 23 19.70 11.85 16.58
N THR A 24 20.38 12.82 17.14
CA THR A 24 19.78 14.14 17.40
C THR A 24 19.54 14.78 16.02
N PRO A 25 18.29 15.14 15.67
CA PRO A 25 18.04 15.82 14.40
C PRO A 25 18.85 17.11 14.29
N GLU A 26 19.26 17.43 13.07
CA GLU A 26 19.92 18.69 12.76
C GLU A 26 19.02 19.87 13.13
N PRO A 27 19.56 21.04 13.53
CA PRO A 27 18.77 22.20 13.95
C PRO A 27 17.71 22.60 12.93
N TRP A 28 18.03 22.60 11.64
CA TRP A 28 17.09 22.96 10.58
C TRP A 28 15.89 22.00 10.48
N ILE A 29 16.06 20.71 10.86
CA ILE A 29 14.97 19.75 10.93
C ILE A 29 14.04 20.11 12.08
N ILE A 30 14.62 20.46 13.23
CA ILE A 30 13.87 20.89 14.42
C ILE A 30 13.06 22.15 14.10
N ASP A 31 13.67 23.12 13.46
CA ASP A 31 13.03 24.38 13.06
C ASP A 31 11.88 24.13 12.05
N ASN A 32 12.08 23.24 11.10
CA ASN A 32 11.05 22.88 10.12
C ASN A 32 9.86 22.16 10.77
N GLN A 33 10.07 21.44 11.86
CA GLN A 33 9.02 20.75 12.61
C GLN A 33 8.34 21.66 13.66
N ALA A 34 8.85 22.85 13.90
CA ALA A 34 8.24 23.79 14.85
C ALA A 34 6.78 24.14 14.45
N PRO A 35 5.88 24.38 15.45
CA PRO A 35 6.14 24.47 16.87
C PRO A 35 6.14 23.12 17.63
N LYS A 36 5.98 22.01 16.92
CA LYS A 36 5.89 20.68 17.54
C LYS A 36 7.24 20.07 17.83
N ALA A 37 7.30 19.28 18.89
CA ALA A 37 8.49 18.48 19.19
C ALA A 37 8.55 17.23 18.29
N ILE A 38 9.76 16.87 17.87
CA ILE A 38 10.00 15.61 17.17
C ILE A 38 10.00 14.50 18.23
N LEU A 39 8.98 13.65 18.21
CA LEU A 39 8.87 12.52 19.12
C LEU A 39 9.66 11.32 18.61
N PHE A 40 9.65 11.10 17.30
CA PHE A 40 10.30 9.98 16.65
C PHE A 40 10.85 10.40 15.28
N PRO A 41 12.18 10.50 15.11
CA PRO A 41 12.80 11.06 13.91
C PRO A 41 12.92 10.02 12.79
N LEU A 42 11.80 9.52 12.27
CA LEU A 42 11.72 8.46 11.26
C LEU A 42 12.53 8.76 9.99
N GLY A 43 12.65 10.04 9.65
CA GLY A 43 13.41 10.50 8.48
C GLY A 43 14.93 10.48 8.65
N THR A 44 15.45 10.19 9.86
CA THR A 44 16.89 10.18 10.15
C THR A 44 17.37 8.87 10.79
N LEU A 45 16.50 7.86 10.88
CA LEU A 45 16.89 6.58 11.47
C LEU A 45 17.86 5.80 10.58
N PRO A 46 18.93 5.21 11.16
CA PRO A 46 19.81 4.34 10.42
C PRO A 46 19.14 2.98 10.11
N PRO A 47 19.62 2.23 9.12
CA PRO A 47 20.69 2.60 8.18
C PRO A 47 20.20 3.50 7.04
N ARG A 48 18.91 3.75 6.93
CA ARG A 48 18.25 4.66 5.98
C ARG A 48 16.99 5.24 6.61
N PRO A 49 16.51 6.39 6.11
CA PRO A 49 15.20 6.91 6.51
C PRO A 49 14.11 5.85 6.39
N TRP A 50 13.25 5.76 7.40
CA TRP A 50 12.10 4.85 7.39
C TRP A 50 10.91 5.43 6.60
N ILE A 51 10.97 6.72 6.31
CA ILE A 51 10.01 7.41 5.45
C ILE A 51 10.70 7.73 4.13
N GLU A 52 10.05 7.41 3.02
CA GLU A 52 10.50 7.78 1.69
C GLU A 52 10.65 9.30 1.58
N GLN A 53 11.81 9.73 1.08
CA GLN A 53 12.12 11.16 0.89
C GLN A 53 11.94 11.61 -0.58
N THR A 54 11.91 10.66 -1.51
CA THR A 54 11.57 10.90 -2.90
C THR A 54 10.16 10.41 -3.13
N LEU A 55 9.22 11.33 -3.23
CA LEU A 55 7.79 11.02 -3.25
C LEU A 55 7.21 11.13 -4.66
N PRO A 56 6.58 10.07 -5.21
CA PRO A 56 5.98 10.11 -6.53
C PRO A 56 4.65 10.86 -6.50
N LEU A 57 4.54 11.94 -7.27
CA LEU A 57 3.28 12.62 -7.53
C LEU A 57 2.81 12.31 -8.94
N GLN A 58 1.52 12.15 -9.12
CA GLN A 58 0.94 11.87 -10.42
C GLN A 58 -0.31 12.73 -10.65
N LEU A 59 -0.44 13.22 -11.87
CA LEU A 59 -1.64 13.89 -12.34
C LEU A 59 -2.09 13.21 -13.63
N ILE A 60 -3.28 12.60 -13.59
CA ILE A 60 -3.82 11.80 -14.68
C ILE A 60 -5.15 12.40 -15.11
N ARG A 61 -5.36 12.55 -16.42
CA ARG A 61 -6.63 13.02 -16.98
C ARG A 61 -7.27 11.93 -17.84
N ILE A 62 -8.54 11.65 -17.59
CA ILE A 62 -9.34 10.68 -18.32
C ILE A 62 -10.64 11.39 -18.73
N GLY A 63 -10.69 11.90 -19.95
CA GLY A 63 -11.79 12.77 -20.38
C GLY A 63 -11.84 14.03 -19.50
N ASP A 64 -12.96 14.22 -18.81
CA ASP A 64 -13.15 15.36 -17.90
C ASP A 64 -12.69 15.09 -16.48
N LEU A 65 -12.45 13.82 -16.13
CA LEU A 65 -11.96 13.44 -14.80
C LEU A 65 -10.45 13.68 -14.68
N VAL A 66 -10.04 14.28 -13.56
CA VAL A 66 -8.64 14.50 -13.23
C VAL A 66 -8.34 13.83 -11.87
N LEU A 67 -7.34 12.96 -11.85
CA LEU A 67 -6.87 12.29 -10.64
C LEU A 67 -5.54 12.94 -10.21
N ALA A 68 -5.52 13.53 -9.02
CA ALA A 68 -4.31 13.98 -8.35
C ALA A 68 -3.91 12.91 -7.34
N ALA A 69 -2.80 12.19 -7.60
CA ALA A 69 -2.38 11.06 -6.81
C ALA A 69 -1.20 11.43 -5.91
N VAL A 70 -1.34 11.15 -4.61
CA VAL A 70 -0.35 11.48 -3.58
C VAL A 70 0.06 10.23 -2.78
N PRO A 71 1.34 10.07 -2.42
CA PRO A 71 1.83 8.95 -1.63
C PRO A 71 1.65 9.20 -0.12
N ALA A 72 0.47 9.67 0.28
CA ALA A 72 0.19 10.10 1.65
C ALA A 72 -1.32 10.08 1.94
N GLU A 73 -1.66 10.35 3.19
CA GLU A 73 -3.03 10.61 3.63
C GLU A 73 -3.24 12.11 3.83
N ALA A 74 -3.99 12.75 2.96
CA ALA A 74 -4.33 14.15 3.14
C ALA A 74 -5.59 14.30 4.01
N THR A 75 -5.57 15.24 4.96
CA THR A 75 -6.79 15.64 5.66
C THR A 75 -7.82 16.19 4.66
N ILE A 76 -9.09 16.22 5.06
CA ILE A 76 -10.16 16.70 4.19
C ILE A 76 -9.86 18.09 3.63
N VAL A 77 -9.39 19.01 4.49
CA VAL A 77 -9.09 20.40 4.07
C VAL A 77 -7.83 20.45 3.23
N ALA A 78 -6.78 19.71 3.57
CA ALA A 78 -5.57 19.62 2.76
C ALA A 78 -5.89 19.08 1.37
N GLY A 79 -6.66 18.00 1.28
CA GLY A 79 -7.12 17.42 0.02
C GLY A 79 -7.96 18.38 -0.82
N LEU A 80 -8.87 19.12 -0.19
CA LEU A 80 -9.65 20.16 -0.87
C LEU A 80 -8.77 21.27 -1.45
N ARG A 81 -7.73 21.69 -0.71
CA ARG A 81 -6.79 22.72 -1.17
C ARG A 81 -5.96 22.24 -2.36
N ILE A 82 -5.51 21.00 -2.36
CA ILE A 82 -4.80 20.39 -3.52
C ILE A 82 -5.73 20.35 -4.74
N ARG A 83 -6.94 19.82 -4.57
CA ARG A 83 -7.92 19.73 -5.66
C ARG A 83 -8.24 21.09 -6.26
N ARG A 84 -8.39 22.13 -5.44
CA ARG A 84 -8.66 23.49 -5.90
C ARG A 84 -7.51 24.05 -6.74
N VAL A 85 -6.27 23.88 -6.29
CA VAL A 85 -5.09 24.33 -7.05
C VAL A 85 -5.03 23.65 -8.44
N VAL A 86 -5.35 22.36 -8.51
CA VAL A 86 -5.40 21.62 -9.78
C VAL A 86 -6.54 22.10 -10.66
N ALA A 87 -7.74 22.26 -10.09
CA ALA A 87 -8.92 22.72 -10.81
C ALA A 87 -8.71 24.11 -11.42
N ASP A 88 -8.19 25.05 -10.63
CA ASP A 88 -7.92 26.41 -11.05
C ASP A 88 -6.86 26.45 -12.17
N ALA A 89 -5.79 25.67 -12.03
CA ALA A 89 -4.70 25.63 -12.99
C ALA A 89 -5.08 25.00 -14.33
N LEU A 90 -6.05 24.05 -14.32
CA LEU A 90 -6.59 23.40 -15.53
C LEU A 90 -7.82 24.11 -16.10
N GLY A 91 -8.45 25.02 -15.36
CA GLY A 91 -9.71 25.65 -15.74
C GLY A 91 -10.89 24.66 -15.78
N VAL A 92 -10.91 23.67 -14.88
CA VAL A 92 -11.98 22.63 -14.80
C VAL A 92 -12.78 22.80 -13.50
N PRO A 93 -14.04 22.31 -13.47
CA PRO A 93 -14.82 22.31 -12.24
C PRO A 93 -14.16 21.48 -11.13
N LEU A 94 -14.26 21.94 -9.87
CA LEU A 94 -13.65 21.24 -8.72
C LEU A 94 -14.13 19.80 -8.55
N HIS A 95 -15.38 19.50 -8.92
CA HIS A 95 -15.93 18.14 -8.81
C HIS A 95 -15.33 17.17 -9.83
N ASN A 96 -14.67 17.66 -10.87
CA ASN A 96 -13.93 16.83 -11.82
C ASN A 96 -12.54 16.45 -11.32
N VAL A 97 -12.07 17.02 -10.22
CA VAL A 97 -10.76 16.71 -9.65
C VAL A 97 -10.94 15.83 -8.42
N LEU A 98 -10.40 14.63 -8.44
CA LEU A 98 -10.32 13.72 -7.31
C LEU A 98 -8.90 13.68 -6.77
N LEU A 99 -8.78 13.60 -5.44
CA LEU A 99 -7.51 13.28 -4.79
C LEU A 99 -7.50 11.80 -4.47
N GLN A 100 -6.44 11.10 -4.90
CA GLN A 100 -6.19 9.70 -4.60
C GLN A 100 -4.99 9.62 -3.65
N GLY A 101 -5.23 9.24 -2.41
CA GLY A 101 -4.20 8.94 -1.43
C GLY A 101 -3.52 7.58 -1.66
N TYR A 102 -2.50 7.26 -0.86
CA TYR A 102 -1.78 5.98 -0.87
C TYR A 102 -1.19 5.56 -2.22
N SER A 103 -0.88 6.52 -3.08
CA SER A 103 -0.50 6.26 -4.46
C SER A 103 1.00 6.06 -4.62
N ASN A 104 1.41 4.82 -4.94
CA ASN A 104 2.78 4.43 -5.30
C ASN A 104 3.86 4.75 -4.25
N GLY A 105 3.47 4.92 -3.02
CA GLY A 105 4.35 5.18 -1.88
C GLY A 105 3.51 5.55 -0.66
N TYR A 106 4.19 5.72 0.48
CA TYR A 106 3.53 6.14 1.70
C TYR A 106 4.46 7.00 2.55
N SER A 107 4.02 8.20 2.86
CA SER A 107 4.77 9.19 3.63
C SER A 107 3.99 9.76 4.80
N GLN A 108 3.07 8.98 5.35
CA GLN A 108 2.19 9.38 6.45
C GLN A 108 1.21 10.49 6.02
N TYR A 109 1.01 11.51 6.84
CA TYR A 109 -0.05 12.49 6.65
C TYR A 109 0.39 13.78 5.97
N VAL A 110 -0.59 14.45 5.35
CA VAL A 110 -0.49 15.83 4.85
C VAL A 110 -1.63 16.63 5.46
N THR A 111 -1.29 17.54 6.36
CA THR A 111 -2.22 18.45 7.01
C THR A 111 -2.09 19.85 6.45
N THR A 112 -3.07 20.70 6.70
CA THR A 112 -2.87 22.16 6.48
C THR A 112 -1.88 22.71 7.51
N PRO A 113 -1.24 23.86 7.23
CA PRO A 113 -0.39 24.53 8.22
C PRO A 113 -1.10 24.88 9.52
N GLU A 114 -2.40 25.06 9.47
CA GLU A 114 -3.26 25.37 10.63
C GLU A 114 -3.51 24.11 11.48
N GLU A 115 -3.83 22.97 10.84
CA GLU A 115 -4.00 21.69 11.51
C GLU A 115 -2.70 21.17 12.11
N TYR A 116 -1.58 21.47 11.43
CA TYR A 116 -0.25 21.00 11.84
C TYR A 116 0.17 21.45 13.24
N VAL A 117 -0.27 22.60 13.72
CA VAL A 117 0.19 23.15 15.02
C VAL A 117 -0.25 22.30 16.22
N SER A 118 -1.25 21.46 16.04
CA SER A 118 -1.72 20.53 17.07
C SER A 118 -0.95 19.21 17.01
N GLN A 119 -0.47 18.73 18.17
CA GLN A 119 0.16 17.42 18.31
C GLN A 119 -0.92 16.33 18.39
N GLN A 120 -1.77 16.28 17.38
CA GLN A 120 -2.81 15.25 17.20
C GLN A 120 -2.35 14.25 16.14
N TYR A 121 -3.16 13.23 15.88
CA TYR A 121 -2.81 12.08 15.06
C TYR A 121 -2.22 12.51 13.70
N GLU A 122 -2.98 13.19 12.86
CA GLU A 122 -2.54 13.58 11.52
C GLU A 122 -1.42 14.63 11.55
N GLY A 123 -1.57 15.61 12.45
CA GLY A 123 -0.53 16.63 12.65
C GLY A 123 0.78 16.04 13.15
N GLY A 124 0.70 15.08 14.09
CA GLY A 124 1.85 14.37 14.64
C GLY A 124 2.60 13.55 13.60
N GLU A 125 1.87 13.00 12.64
CA GLU A 125 2.37 12.13 11.58
C GLU A 125 2.67 12.88 10.25
N THR A 126 2.63 14.22 10.23
CA THR A 126 3.04 15.03 9.07
C THR A 126 4.56 15.19 9.07
N MET A 127 5.25 14.20 8.52
CA MET A 127 6.69 13.94 8.67
C MET A 127 7.59 15.03 8.10
N PHE A 128 7.16 15.74 7.07
CA PHE A 128 7.98 16.76 6.40
C PHE A 128 7.72 18.20 6.92
N GLY A 129 6.98 18.32 8.03
CA GLY A 129 6.79 19.59 8.70
C GLY A 129 5.58 20.38 8.21
N ARG A 130 5.45 21.59 8.79
CA ARG A 130 4.28 22.47 8.63
C ARG A 130 3.93 22.81 7.19
N TRP A 131 4.93 22.90 6.32
CA TRP A 131 4.77 23.39 4.96
C TRP A 131 4.62 22.29 3.91
N THR A 132 4.44 21.05 4.35
CA THR A 132 4.27 19.88 3.48
C THR A 132 3.16 20.11 2.45
N LEU A 133 1.98 20.59 2.86
CA LEU A 133 0.89 20.87 1.93
C LEU A 133 1.26 21.93 0.89
N CYS A 134 1.99 22.97 1.30
CA CYS A 134 2.39 24.04 0.38
C CYS A 134 3.30 23.49 -0.73
N ALA A 135 4.21 22.58 -0.40
CA ALA A 135 5.05 21.90 -1.39
C ALA A 135 4.19 21.07 -2.36
N TYR A 136 3.26 20.28 -1.87
CA TYR A 136 2.32 19.53 -2.72
C TYR A 136 1.50 20.44 -3.63
N GLN A 137 0.98 21.54 -3.11
CA GLN A 137 0.22 22.52 -3.91
C GLN A 137 1.08 23.14 -5.02
N GLN A 138 2.33 23.48 -4.72
CA GLN A 138 3.28 24.03 -5.71
C GLN A 138 3.54 23.02 -6.84
N GLU A 139 3.85 21.78 -6.50
CA GLU A 139 4.11 20.71 -7.47
C GLU A 139 2.89 20.42 -8.33
N PHE A 140 1.71 20.23 -7.74
CA PHE A 140 0.48 20.00 -8.48
C PHE A 140 0.08 21.17 -9.37
N HIS A 141 0.30 22.42 -8.93
CA HIS A 141 0.11 23.59 -9.77
C HIS A 141 1.02 23.55 -11.01
N GLY A 142 2.31 23.22 -10.80
CA GLY A 142 3.27 23.07 -11.90
C GLY A 142 2.86 21.97 -12.88
N MET A 143 2.46 20.81 -12.36
CA MET A 143 2.00 19.67 -13.16
C MET A 143 0.73 20.01 -13.95
N ALA A 144 -0.26 20.63 -13.32
CA ALA A 144 -1.50 21.03 -13.95
C ALA A 144 -1.26 22.07 -15.08
N ARG A 145 -0.39 23.05 -14.81
CA ARG A 145 0.01 24.03 -15.83
C ARG A 145 0.74 23.39 -17.02
N ALA A 146 1.59 22.39 -16.76
CA ALA A 146 2.27 21.66 -17.83
C ALA A 146 1.26 20.84 -18.64
N MET A 147 0.33 20.14 -17.97
CA MET A 147 -0.74 19.38 -18.61
C MET A 147 -1.62 20.27 -19.48
N ALA A 148 -2.03 21.46 -19.00
CA ALA A 148 -2.83 22.40 -19.77
C ALA A 148 -2.15 22.87 -21.07
N ARG A 149 -0.82 22.91 -21.10
CA ARG A 149 -0.02 23.29 -22.27
C ARG A 149 0.44 22.11 -23.12
N GLY A 150 0.08 20.86 -22.76
CA GLY A 150 0.59 19.66 -23.42
C GLY A 150 2.10 19.46 -23.25
N ALA A 151 2.72 20.09 -22.24
CA ALA A 151 4.15 19.99 -22.00
C ALA A 151 4.49 18.69 -21.25
N ARG A 152 5.61 18.08 -21.62
CA ARG A 152 6.17 16.92 -20.89
C ARG A 152 7.00 17.40 -19.71
N LEU A 153 6.83 16.76 -18.57
CA LEU A 153 7.67 16.92 -17.39
C LEU A 153 8.69 15.79 -17.31
N SER A 154 9.85 16.08 -16.73
CA SER A 154 10.80 15.02 -16.37
C SER A 154 10.24 14.23 -15.19
N THR A 155 10.56 12.95 -15.14
CA THR A 155 10.10 12.07 -14.05
C THR A 155 10.81 12.30 -12.72
N GLY A 156 11.84 13.14 -12.69
CA GLY A 156 12.64 13.36 -11.48
C GLY A 156 13.47 12.12 -11.06
N PRO A 157 14.06 12.14 -9.87
CA PRO A 157 14.82 11.02 -9.34
C PRO A 157 13.90 9.84 -9.00
N ARG A 158 14.43 8.62 -9.07
CA ARG A 158 13.72 7.44 -8.61
C ARG A 158 13.84 7.30 -7.09
N PRO A 159 12.77 6.85 -6.39
CA PRO A 159 12.87 6.44 -5.01
C PRO A 159 13.93 5.34 -4.83
N ALA A 160 14.54 5.29 -3.65
CA ALA A 160 15.45 4.21 -3.30
C ALA A 160 14.68 2.88 -3.19
N ASP A 161 15.26 1.80 -3.69
CA ASP A 161 14.71 0.45 -3.44
C ASP A 161 15.08 0.01 -2.03
N ASN A 162 14.10 0.07 -1.13
CA ASN A 162 14.22 -0.35 0.26
C ASN A 162 13.66 -1.77 0.50
N SER A 163 13.28 -2.50 -0.53
CA SER A 163 12.63 -3.80 -0.39
C SER A 163 13.48 -4.84 0.34
N GLY A 164 14.81 -4.77 0.22
CA GLY A 164 15.76 -5.65 0.92
C GLY A 164 16.06 -5.25 2.36
N MET A 165 15.54 -4.11 2.84
CA MET A 165 15.85 -3.54 4.16
C MET A 165 14.63 -3.45 5.07
N GLN A 166 13.53 -4.06 4.69
CA GLN A 166 12.31 -4.10 5.49
C GLN A 166 12.57 -4.88 6.78
N PRO A 167 12.37 -4.30 7.98
CA PRO A 167 12.51 -5.04 9.21
C PRO A 167 11.44 -6.13 9.28
N ASP A 168 11.83 -7.36 9.55
CA ASP A 168 10.90 -8.43 9.89
C ASP A 168 10.49 -8.28 11.36
N LEU A 169 9.42 -7.52 11.60
CA LEU A 169 8.89 -7.27 12.94
C LEU A 169 8.00 -8.41 13.45
N LEU A 170 7.53 -9.28 12.55
CA LEU A 170 6.63 -10.39 12.91
C LEU A 170 7.38 -11.66 13.26
N GLY A 171 8.66 -11.75 12.85
CA GLY A 171 9.45 -12.96 13.01
C GLY A 171 9.03 -14.09 12.06
N ALA A 172 9.51 -15.29 12.35
CA ALA A 172 9.18 -16.44 11.54
C ALA A 172 7.69 -16.76 11.65
N GLN A 173 6.98 -16.77 10.52
CA GLN A 173 5.59 -17.24 10.47
C GLN A 173 5.57 -18.76 10.55
N PRO A 174 4.55 -19.36 11.18
CA PRO A 174 4.37 -20.80 11.15
C PRO A 174 4.35 -21.32 9.72
N ALA A 175 5.11 -22.36 9.44
CA ALA A 175 5.07 -23.00 8.13
C ALA A 175 3.70 -23.70 7.95
N ASP A 176 3.12 -23.54 6.77
CA ASP A 176 1.92 -24.33 6.44
C ASP A 176 2.28 -25.80 6.33
N THR A 177 1.39 -26.64 6.85
CA THR A 177 1.45 -28.09 6.72
C THR A 177 0.23 -28.60 5.96
N PRO A 178 0.34 -29.68 5.18
CA PRO A 178 -0.84 -30.27 4.57
C PRO A 178 -1.75 -30.90 5.64
N ILE A 179 -3.03 -31.04 5.32
CA ILE A 179 -3.98 -31.79 6.16
C ILE A 179 -3.46 -33.25 6.30
N PRO A 180 -3.57 -33.89 7.48
CA PRO A 180 -3.14 -35.27 7.67
C PRO A 180 -3.63 -36.20 6.57
N GLY A 181 -2.72 -36.96 5.97
CA GLY A 181 -3.02 -37.89 4.87
C GLY A 181 -3.19 -37.24 3.49
N LYS A 182 -2.95 -35.91 3.35
CA LYS A 182 -3.02 -35.18 2.09
C LYS A 182 -1.69 -34.53 1.76
N ARG A 183 -1.54 -34.12 0.50
CA ARG A 183 -0.46 -33.24 0.02
C ARG A 183 -1.04 -31.89 -0.38
N PHE A 184 -0.21 -30.87 -0.43
CA PHE A 184 -0.63 -29.61 -1.03
C PHE A 184 -1.09 -29.81 -2.48
N GLY A 185 -2.27 -29.27 -2.81
CA GLY A 185 -2.92 -29.43 -4.10
C GLY A 185 -3.89 -30.63 -4.19
N ASP A 186 -3.89 -31.54 -3.23
CA ASP A 186 -4.86 -32.64 -3.22
C ASP A 186 -6.29 -32.10 -3.07
N VAL A 187 -7.22 -32.69 -3.85
CA VAL A 187 -8.64 -32.36 -3.74
C VAL A 187 -9.20 -32.91 -2.44
N VAL A 188 -9.80 -32.05 -1.65
CA VAL A 188 -10.51 -32.38 -0.40
C VAL A 188 -11.99 -32.57 -0.68
N SER A 189 -12.59 -31.74 -1.52
CA SER A 189 -13.95 -31.83 -1.98
C SER A 189 -14.00 -31.56 -3.48
N ALA A 190 -14.41 -32.55 -4.25
CA ALA A 190 -14.57 -32.42 -5.68
C ALA A 190 -15.85 -31.63 -6.04
N PRO A 191 -15.91 -31.01 -7.21
CA PRO A 191 -17.14 -30.38 -7.69
C PRO A 191 -18.19 -31.44 -8.06
N ALA A 192 -19.42 -30.99 -8.26
CA ALA A 192 -20.45 -31.81 -8.87
C ALA A 192 -20.00 -32.33 -10.26
N GLY A 193 -20.35 -33.56 -10.61
CA GLY A 193 -19.87 -34.17 -11.86
C GLY A 193 -20.36 -33.50 -13.16
N ARG A 194 -21.36 -32.61 -13.08
CA ARG A 194 -21.90 -31.83 -14.19
C ARG A 194 -22.37 -30.48 -13.69
N ALA A 195 -22.07 -29.46 -14.43
CA ALA A 195 -22.56 -28.07 -14.23
C ALA A 195 -23.05 -27.52 -15.56
N ARG A 196 -24.01 -26.60 -15.52
CA ARG A 196 -24.51 -25.85 -16.67
C ARG A 196 -23.95 -24.43 -16.61
N GLY A 197 -24.01 -23.71 -17.72
CA GLY A 197 -23.68 -22.27 -17.71
C GLY A 197 -24.57 -21.54 -16.70
N GLY A 198 -23.96 -20.73 -15.82
CA GLY A 198 -24.61 -20.04 -14.72
C GLY A 198 -24.63 -20.80 -13.38
N ASP A 199 -24.19 -22.07 -13.35
CA ASP A 199 -24.04 -22.80 -12.09
C ASP A 199 -22.73 -22.43 -11.41
N THR A 200 -22.74 -22.28 -10.09
CA THR A 200 -21.50 -22.12 -9.31
C THR A 200 -20.81 -23.47 -9.11
N VAL A 201 -19.58 -23.56 -9.57
CA VAL A 201 -18.71 -24.73 -9.36
C VAL A 201 -17.77 -24.46 -8.19
N ARG A 202 -17.73 -25.39 -7.23
CA ARG A 202 -16.89 -25.30 -6.04
C ARG A 202 -15.96 -26.49 -5.92
N VAL A 203 -14.68 -26.22 -5.71
CA VAL A 203 -13.65 -27.23 -5.43
C VAL A 203 -12.91 -26.83 -4.16
N VAL A 204 -12.60 -27.80 -3.30
CA VAL A 204 -11.79 -27.54 -2.11
C VAL A 204 -10.49 -28.33 -2.21
N PHE A 205 -9.38 -27.66 -2.04
CA PHE A 205 -8.04 -28.23 -2.06
C PHE A 205 -7.37 -28.16 -0.69
N CYS A 206 -6.45 -29.07 -0.44
CA CYS A 206 -5.46 -28.92 0.60
C CYS A 206 -4.50 -27.80 0.16
N GLY A 207 -4.66 -26.61 0.75
CA GLY A 207 -3.95 -25.41 0.34
C GLY A 207 -2.88 -24.97 1.34
N ALA A 208 -2.27 -23.84 1.05
CA ALA A 208 -1.40 -23.09 1.92
C ALA A 208 -1.89 -21.64 1.98
N PHE A 209 -1.44 -20.86 2.97
CA PHE A 209 -1.78 -19.45 3.04
C PHE A 209 -1.29 -18.72 1.78
N PRO A 210 -2.14 -18.05 1.02
CA PRO A 210 -1.80 -17.56 -0.31
C PRO A 210 -0.61 -16.59 -0.33
N THR A 211 -0.44 -15.80 0.74
CA THR A 211 0.62 -14.78 0.82
C THR A 211 1.92 -15.28 1.44
N ASN A 212 2.00 -16.52 1.97
CA ASN A 212 3.24 -17.05 2.58
C ASN A 212 4.41 -17.17 1.59
N ARG A 213 4.10 -17.22 0.31
CA ARG A 213 5.07 -17.27 -0.77
C ARG A 213 4.76 -16.23 -1.83
N ILE A 214 4.69 -14.97 -1.43
CA ILE A 214 4.65 -13.87 -2.39
C ILE A 214 5.94 -13.94 -3.20
N ARG A 215 5.86 -14.46 -4.40
CA ARG A 215 6.96 -14.38 -5.35
C ARG A 215 7.12 -12.93 -5.75
N ARG A 216 8.08 -12.26 -5.14
CA ARG A 216 8.50 -10.93 -5.55
C ARG A 216 8.98 -11.03 -7.01
N GLY A 217 8.26 -10.38 -7.90
CA GLY A 217 8.57 -10.33 -9.33
C GLY A 217 8.06 -11.52 -10.15
N ARG A 218 7.31 -11.23 -11.19
CA ARG A 218 6.91 -12.12 -12.32
C ARG A 218 6.17 -13.41 -11.94
N ASN A 219 5.22 -13.38 -11.03
CA ASN A 219 4.25 -14.46 -11.00
C ASN A 219 3.19 -14.24 -12.11
N THR A 220 3.48 -14.72 -13.30
CA THR A 220 2.58 -14.63 -14.44
C THR A 220 1.51 -15.73 -14.45
N LYS A 221 1.50 -16.64 -13.46
CA LYS A 221 0.64 -17.82 -13.48
C LYS A 221 -0.55 -17.77 -12.52
N GLY A 222 -0.62 -16.74 -11.64
CA GLY A 222 -1.67 -16.67 -10.61
C GLY A 222 -1.59 -17.78 -9.57
N TYR A 223 -2.62 -17.93 -8.73
CA TYR A 223 -2.75 -18.96 -7.70
C TYR A 223 -3.39 -20.23 -8.25
N PHE A 224 -4.27 -20.11 -9.25
CA PHE A 224 -4.92 -21.21 -9.92
C PHE A 224 -5.31 -20.84 -11.36
N ALA A 225 -5.65 -21.85 -12.14
CA ALA A 225 -6.25 -21.71 -13.45
C ALA A 225 -7.40 -22.70 -13.62
N VAL A 226 -8.45 -22.25 -14.27
CA VAL A 226 -9.52 -23.11 -14.79
C VAL A 226 -9.20 -23.36 -16.26
N GLU A 227 -9.03 -24.63 -16.62
CA GLU A 227 -8.65 -25.03 -17.95
C GLU A 227 -9.81 -25.69 -18.69
N LYS A 228 -9.92 -25.37 -19.94
CA LYS A 228 -10.89 -25.96 -20.88
C LYS A 228 -10.21 -26.99 -21.76
N ARG A 229 -10.82 -28.16 -21.92
CA ARG A 229 -10.36 -29.16 -22.88
C ARG A 229 -10.66 -28.74 -24.31
N THR A 230 -9.67 -28.81 -25.17
CA THR A 230 -9.77 -28.56 -26.60
C THR A 230 -9.43 -29.80 -27.39
N ALA A 231 -9.54 -29.77 -28.69
CA ALA A 231 -9.15 -30.91 -29.56
C ALA A 231 -7.65 -31.24 -29.47
N THR A 232 -6.81 -30.28 -29.13
CA THR A 232 -5.35 -30.40 -29.09
C THR A 232 -4.78 -30.46 -27.66
N GLY A 233 -5.60 -30.40 -26.62
CA GLY A 233 -5.14 -30.40 -25.22
C GLY A 233 -5.97 -29.52 -24.31
N TRP A 234 -5.34 -28.99 -23.26
CA TRP A 234 -5.96 -28.08 -22.30
C TRP A 234 -5.49 -26.66 -22.53
N THR A 235 -6.39 -25.70 -22.41
CA THR A 235 -6.08 -24.28 -22.48
C THR A 235 -6.71 -23.54 -21.31
N THR A 236 -6.01 -22.58 -20.72
CA THR A 236 -6.53 -21.72 -19.64
C THR A 236 -7.75 -20.95 -20.15
N ALA A 237 -8.87 -21.11 -19.49
CA ALA A 237 -10.08 -20.34 -19.72
C ALA A 237 -10.15 -19.14 -18.79
N PHE A 238 -9.88 -19.35 -17.50
CA PHE A 238 -9.92 -18.34 -16.45
C PHE A 238 -8.74 -18.54 -15.49
N ASN A 239 -8.37 -17.49 -14.79
CA ASN A 239 -7.42 -17.52 -13.68
C ASN A 239 -8.02 -16.80 -12.46
N ASP A 240 -7.23 -16.61 -11.41
CA ASP A 240 -7.62 -15.91 -10.19
C ASP A 240 -7.89 -14.41 -10.35
N ASP A 241 -7.54 -13.82 -11.50
CA ASP A 241 -7.83 -12.42 -11.83
C ASP A 241 -9.18 -12.23 -12.55
N HIS A 242 -9.89 -13.34 -12.87
CA HIS A 242 -11.15 -13.25 -13.62
C HIS A 242 -12.32 -12.98 -12.67
N GLU A 243 -13.23 -12.12 -13.08
CA GLU A 243 -14.39 -11.65 -12.30
C GLU A 243 -15.35 -12.79 -11.85
N SER A 244 -15.42 -13.89 -12.63
CA SER A 244 -16.25 -15.05 -12.29
C SER A 244 -15.57 -16.06 -11.38
N THR A 245 -14.38 -15.76 -10.84
CA THR A 245 -13.63 -16.66 -9.99
C THR A 245 -13.41 -16.08 -8.59
N GLU A 246 -13.54 -16.90 -7.57
CA GLU A 246 -13.27 -16.54 -6.19
C GLU A 246 -12.33 -17.56 -5.54
N LEU A 247 -11.33 -17.08 -4.80
CA LEU A 247 -10.44 -17.88 -3.98
C LEU A 247 -10.71 -17.58 -2.50
N HIS A 248 -11.14 -18.59 -1.76
CA HIS A 248 -11.34 -18.51 -0.32
C HIS A 248 -10.32 -19.39 0.40
N TRP A 249 -9.62 -18.80 1.34
CA TRP A 249 -8.70 -19.51 2.20
C TRP A 249 -9.28 -19.61 3.62
N ALA A 250 -9.15 -20.77 4.25
CA ALA A 250 -9.55 -20.98 5.63
C ALA A 250 -8.68 -22.04 6.30
N ARG A 251 -8.51 -21.95 7.62
CA ARG A 251 -7.94 -23.02 8.42
C ARG A 251 -9.03 -23.98 8.88
N PRO A 252 -8.81 -25.30 8.85
CA PRO A 252 -9.70 -26.24 9.48
C PRO A 252 -9.77 -25.99 10.98
N ALA A 253 -10.93 -26.22 11.59
CA ALA A 253 -11.09 -26.11 13.03
C ALA A 253 -10.09 -27.05 13.76
N GLY A 254 -9.39 -26.51 14.75
CA GLY A 254 -8.42 -27.26 15.56
C GLY A 254 -7.07 -27.55 14.89
N ASN A 255 -6.79 -26.94 13.75
CA ASN A 255 -5.47 -27.06 13.10
C ASN A 255 -4.97 -25.69 12.62
N ASP A 256 -4.03 -25.11 13.35
CA ASP A 256 -3.50 -23.76 13.08
C ASP A 256 -2.45 -23.72 11.96
N SER A 257 -1.96 -24.86 11.49
CA SER A 257 -0.93 -24.95 10.46
C SER A 257 -1.41 -25.48 9.12
N ALA A 258 -2.54 -26.20 9.07
CA ALA A 258 -3.14 -26.64 7.82
C ALA A 258 -4.15 -25.64 7.27
N SER A 259 -4.33 -25.62 5.98
CA SER A 259 -5.28 -24.71 5.35
C SER A 259 -6.04 -25.35 4.19
N LEU A 260 -7.25 -24.83 3.96
CA LEU A 260 -8.12 -25.17 2.85
C LEU A 260 -8.21 -24.00 1.90
N THR A 261 -8.07 -24.24 0.62
CA THR A 261 -8.35 -23.27 -0.44
C THR A 261 -9.60 -23.72 -1.18
N THR A 262 -10.62 -22.88 -1.15
CA THR A 262 -11.85 -23.08 -1.93
C THR A 262 -11.81 -22.18 -3.15
N ILE A 263 -12.02 -22.76 -4.32
CA ILE A 263 -12.16 -22.03 -5.57
C ILE A 263 -13.62 -22.16 -6.00
N ARG A 264 -14.23 -21.00 -6.32
CA ARG A 264 -15.56 -20.93 -6.93
C ARG A 264 -15.41 -20.32 -8.32
N SER A 265 -16.21 -20.80 -9.26
CA SER A 265 -16.34 -20.22 -10.59
C SER A 265 -17.79 -20.30 -11.02
N GLU A 266 -18.31 -19.25 -11.61
CA GLU A 266 -19.63 -19.15 -12.20
C GLU A 266 -19.57 -19.29 -13.72
#